data_a1f01bc61ecc09ecb2eae886f1babcd8
#
_entry.id   a1f01bc61ecc09ecb2eae886f1babcd8
#
_cell.length_a   1.000
_cell.length_b   1.000
_cell.length_c   1.000
_cell.angle_alpha   90.00
_cell.angle_beta   90.00
_cell.angle_gamma   90.00
#
_symmetry.space_group_name_H-M   'P 1'
#
loop_
_entity.id
_entity.type
_entity.pdbx_description
1 polymer ?
#
loop_
_entity_poly.entity_id
_entity_poly.type
_entity_poly.pdbx_seq_one_letter_code
_entity_poly.pdbx_strand_id
1 'polypeptide(L)'
;MITNWLVRGDTHGQFTWMNDGCLDAYKPEETAIIILGDVGFNYYLNKQDDKQKAEVNARGYRFYCVRGNHEARPQDTSCGYELVYDQDVRGEVYVQREYSNIRFFKDWGEYWLGIYHVAVIGGAYSVDKWWRLQRVGVQSEADKDYNHPKKTGWFPNEQLSEKEMAQATADLINKSFDFVFTHTCPKDWQPTDLFLDSINQSAVDNSMELWLDTLKDKIDWNIWLFGHYHRDRLERPHVEQYFNDIEDLNIIYKTWKKYDETGHLDWWLQKSPNFYMT
;
A
#
# COMPACT_ATOMS: atom_id res chain seq x y z
N MET A 1 7.60 -0.53 -22.58
CA MET A 1 7.43 -1.75 -21.73
C MET A 1 8.14 -1.50 -20.42
N ILE A 2 7.50 -1.73 -19.30
CA ILE A 2 8.12 -1.56 -17.97
C ILE A 2 9.14 -2.67 -17.74
N THR A 3 10.35 -2.29 -17.38
CA THR A 3 11.46 -3.20 -17.07
C THR A 3 11.94 -3.08 -15.63
N ASN A 4 11.71 -1.91 -15.00
CA ASN A 4 12.08 -1.64 -13.61
C ASN A 4 10.82 -1.48 -12.79
N TRP A 5 10.75 -2.21 -11.68
CA TRP A 5 9.63 -2.18 -10.73
C TRP A 5 10.17 -1.79 -9.37
N LEU A 6 9.91 -0.55 -8.98
CA LEU A 6 10.35 -0.01 -7.69
C LEU A 6 9.18 -0.06 -6.71
N VAL A 7 9.49 -0.26 -5.43
CA VAL A 7 8.51 -0.23 -4.34
C VAL A 7 8.87 0.84 -3.33
N ARG A 8 7.86 1.50 -2.77
CA ARG A 8 7.94 2.50 -1.71
C ARG A 8 6.72 2.42 -0.82
N GLY A 9 6.85 2.87 0.43
CA GLY A 9 5.72 3.01 1.36
C GLY A 9 4.91 4.29 1.14
N ASP A 10 4.18 4.67 2.17
CA ASP A 10 3.25 5.79 2.22
C ASP A 10 3.89 7.11 1.79
N THR A 11 3.26 7.84 0.90
CA THR A 11 3.75 9.16 0.49
C THR A 11 2.94 10.31 1.05
N HIS A 12 1.68 10.08 1.44
CA HIS A 12 0.76 11.11 1.92
C HIS A 12 0.77 12.39 1.07
N GLY A 13 0.91 12.22 -0.24
CA GLY A 13 0.98 13.32 -1.17
C GLY A 13 2.31 14.07 -1.21
N GLN A 14 3.36 13.56 -0.60
CA GLN A 14 4.69 14.16 -0.63
C GLN A 14 5.57 13.45 -1.67
N PHE A 15 5.89 14.15 -2.76
CA PHE A 15 6.68 13.60 -3.88
C PHE A 15 8.03 14.31 -4.08
N THR A 16 8.51 15.07 -3.08
CA THR A 16 9.83 15.75 -3.13
C THR A 16 10.99 14.76 -3.27
N TRP A 17 10.85 13.55 -2.73
CA TRP A 17 11.82 12.47 -2.83
C TRP A 17 12.17 12.10 -4.28
N MET A 18 11.27 12.34 -5.25
CA MET A 18 11.56 12.14 -6.68
C MET A 18 12.63 13.08 -7.22
N ASN A 19 13.05 14.09 -6.46
CA ASN A 19 14.10 15.04 -6.81
C ASN A 19 15.44 14.75 -6.10
N ASP A 20 15.48 13.73 -5.23
CA ASP A 20 16.62 13.49 -4.33
C ASP A 20 17.68 12.55 -4.96
N GLY A 21 17.60 12.33 -6.27
CA GLY A 21 18.56 11.50 -7.01
C GLY A 21 18.30 9.98 -6.94
N CYS A 22 17.35 9.52 -6.14
CA CYS A 22 17.05 8.08 -6.01
C CYS A 22 16.52 7.45 -7.31
N LEU A 23 16.04 8.27 -8.25
CA LEU A 23 15.52 7.82 -9.55
C LEU A 23 16.48 8.09 -10.72
N ASP A 24 17.67 8.65 -10.49
CA ASP A 24 18.59 9.08 -11.57
C ASP A 24 19.06 7.93 -12.48
N ALA A 25 19.09 6.70 -11.94
CA ALA A 25 19.45 5.50 -12.70
C ALA A 25 18.30 4.92 -13.53
N TYR A 26 17.08 5.45 -13.39
CA TYR A 26 15.86 4.86 -13.92
C TYR A 26 15.18 5.78 -14.94
N LYS A 27 14.97 5.28 -16.16
CA LYS A 27 14.24 6.02 -17.19
C LYS A 27 12.73 5.98 -16.91
N PRO A 28 12.05 7.14 -16.91
CA PRO A 28 10.63 7.19 -16.58
C PRO A 28 9.75 6.24 -17.40
N GLU A 29 9.97 6.17 -18.72
CA GLU A 29 9.18 5.35 -19.64
C GLU A 29 9.38 3.83 -19.48
N GLU A 30 10.45 3.41 -18.79
CA GLU A 30 10.80 2.01 -18.53
C GLU A 30 10.53 1.61 -17.06
N THR A 31 10.05 2.55 -16.22
CA THR A 31 9.99 2.36 -14.76
C THR A 31 8.59 2.56 -14.22
N ALA A 32 8.17 1.61 -13.41
CA ALA A 32 6.98 1.71 -12.58
C ALA A 32 7.35 1.77 -11.09
N ILE A 33 6.58 2.56 -10.34
CA ILE A 33 6.74 2.75 -8.90
C ILE A 33 5.47 2.26 -8.21
N ILE A 34 5.61 1.26 -7.36
CA ILE A 34 4.54 0.74 -6.52
C ILE A 34 4.53 1.52 -5.21
N ILE A 35 3.38 2.08 -4.83
CA ILE A 35 3.17 2.70 -3.53
C ILE A 35 2.29 1.78 -2.68
N LEU A 36 2.78 1.41 -1.50
CA LEU A 36 2.13 0.44 -0.60
C LEU A 36 1.02 1.07 0.27
N GLY A 37 0.23 1.95 -0.33
CA GLY A 37 -0.92 2.63 0.27
C GLY A 37 -0.63 4.08 0.64
N ASP A 38 -1.67 4.79 1.03
CA ASP A 38 -1.64 6.20 1.45
C ASP A 38 -0.84 7.11 0.52
N VAL A 39 -1.07 6.93 -0.79
CA VAL A 39 -0.38 7.74 -1.80
C VAL A 39 -0.78 9.21 -1.73
N GLY A 40 -2.01 9.51 -1.27
CA GLY A 40 -2.53 10.86 -1.09
C GLY A 40 -3.16 11.47 -2.33
N PHE A 41 -3.42 10.67 -3.38
CA PHE A 41 -4.05 11.17 -4.61
C PHE A 41 -5.59 11.34 -4.53
N ASN A 42 -6.23 10.71 -3.55
CA ASN A 42 -7.67 10.75 -3.35
C ASN A 42 -8.04 11.12 -1.90
N TYR A 43 -7.26 12.02 -1.29
CA TYR A 43 -7.47 12.41 0.11
C TYR A 43 -8.44 13.58 0.26
N TYR A 44 -8.20 14.69 -0.47
CA TYR A 44 -9.02 15.91 -0.36
C TYR A 44 -10.28 15.86 -1.21
N LEU A 45 -10.32 15.01 -2.23
CA LEU A 45 -11.42 14.87 -3.21
C LEU A 45 -11.79 16.22 -3.87
N ASN A 46 -10.78 17.00 -4.20
CA ASN A 46 -10.92 18.33 -4.79
C ASN A 46 -9.71 18.68 -5.69
N LYS A 47 -9.65 19.95 -6.16
CA LYS A 47 -8.59 20.45 -7.03
C LYS A 47 -7.16 20.31 -6.46
N GLN A 48 -6.99 20.10 -5.17
CA GLN A 48 -5.68 19.86 -4.56
C GLN A 48 -5.13 18.50 -4.98
N ASP A 49 -5.97 17.47 -4.95
CA ASP A 49 -5.60 16.13 -5.46
C ASP A 49 -5.33 16.19 -6.97
N ASP A 50 -6.16 16.94 -7.72
CA ASP A 50 -6.00 17.10 -9.18
C ASP A 50 -4.66 17.74 -9.52
N LYS A 51 -4.29 18.82 -8.80
CA LYS A 51 -2.99 19.48 -8.98
C LYS A 51 -1.83 18.51 -8.73
N GLN A 52 -1.90 17.77 -7.63
CA GLN A 52 -0.87 16.82 -7.25
C GLN A 52 -0.74 15.68 -8.27
N LYS A 53 -1.87 15.10 -8.69
CA LYS A 53 -1.88 14.08 -9.74
C LYS A 53 -1.27 14.61 -11.05
N ALA A 54 -1.60 15.84 -11.45
CA ALA A 54 -1.04 16.44 -12.66
C ALA A 54 0.48 16.60 -12.57
N GLU A 55 1.01 17.09 -11.43
CA GLU A 55 2.44 17.26 -11.20
C GLU A 55 3.19 15.93 -11.24
N VAL A 56 2.67 14.88 -10.60
CA VAL A 56 3.30 13.56 -10.59
C VAL A 56 3.18 12.88 -11.94
N ASN A 57 2.01 12.95 -12.59
CA ASN A 57 1.78 12.38 -13.92
C ASN A 57 2.74 12.95 -14.97
N ALA A 58 3.07 14.24 -14.87
CA ALA A 58 3.99 14.92 -15.80
C ALA A 58 5.43 14.42 -15.71
N ARG A 59 5.82 13.70 -14.65
CA ARG A 59 7.17 13.14 -14.51
C ARG A 59 7.43 11.92 -15.37
N GLY A 60 6.38 11.31 -15.92
CA GLY A 60 6.47 10.22 -16.89
C GLY A 60 6.69 8.83 -16.29
N TYR A 61 6.97 8.71 -14.99
CA TYR A 61 6.98 7.42 -14.29
C TYR A 61 5.58 6.87 -14.18
N ARG A 62 5.43 5.54 -14.27
CA ARG A 62 4.16 4.88 -14.06
C ARG A 62 4.00 4.55 -12.58
N PHE A 63 2.91 4.98 -11.98
CA PHE A 63 2.56 4.66 -10.59
C PHE A 63 1.50 3.56 -10.55
N TYR A 64 1.72 2.58 -9.66
CA TYR A 64 0.74 1.57 -9.29
C TYR A 64 0.53 1.64 -7.79
N CYS A 65 -0.66 2.07 -7.37
CA CYS A 65 -0.97 2.37 -5.99
C CYS A 65 -1.79 1.25 -5.38
N VAL A 66 -1.33 0.68 -4.28
CA VAL A 66 -2.17 -0.05 -3.33
C VAL A 66 -3.02 0.99 -2.61
N ARG A 67 -4.28 0.72 -2.35
CA ARG A 67 -5.10 1.67 -1.60
C ARG A 67 -4.75 1.64 -0.11
N GLY A 68 -4.54 2.80 0.49
CA GLY A 68 -4.38 2.97 1.93
C GLY A 68 -5.69 3.27 2.66
N ASN A 69 -5.60 3.69 3.93
CA ASN A 69 -6.76 4.09 4.73
C ASN A 69 -7.04 5.60 4.65
N HIS A 70 -6.07 6.41 4.27
CA HIS A 70 -6.23 7.87 4.13
C HIS A 70 -6.59 8.30 2.71
N GLU A 71 -7.37 7.51 1.99
CA GLU A 71 -7.81 7.87 0.64
C GLU A 71 -9.11 7.17 0.25
N ALA A 72 -9.89 7.86 -0.59
CA ALA A 72 -11.11 7.28 -1.15
C ALA A 72 -10.78 6.11 -2.06
N ARG A 73 -11.65 5.11 -2.08
CA ARG A 73 -11.57 4.00 -3.03
C ARG A 73 -11.68 4.52 -4.47
N PRO A 74 -10.79 4.07 -5.38
CA PRO A 74 -10.87 4.47 -6.79
C PRO A 74 -12.22 4.16 -7.45
N GLN A 75 -12.88 3.07 -7.05
CA GLN A 75 -14.19 2.67 -7.54
C GLN A 75 -15.34 3.56 -7.06
N ASP A 76 -15.09 4.46 -6.12
CA ASP A 76 -16.08 5.49 -5.76
C ASP A 76 -16.28 6.41 -6.96
N THR A 77 -17.52 6.54 -7.41
CA THR A 77 -17.87 7.35 -8.59
C THR A 77 -17.48 8.82 -8.46
N SER A 78 -17.31 9.31 -7.23
CA SER A 78 -16.86 10.68 -6.96
C SER A 78 -15.40 10.92 -7.34
N CYS A 79 -14.59 9.86 -7.48
CA CYS A 79 -13.17 9.96 -7.82
C CYS A 79 -12.90 10.02 -9.33
N GLY A 80 -13.87 9.67 -10.18
CA GLY A 80 -13.73 9.73 -11.65
C GLY A 80 -12.78 8.73 -12.27
N TYR A 81 -12.56 7.58 -11.64
CA TYR A 81 -11.75 6.49 -12.17
C TYR A 81 -12.55 5.57 -13.08
N GLU A 82 -11.88 5.04 -14.10
CA GLU A 82 -12.38 3.95 -14.96
C GLU A 82 -11.59 2.68 -14.67
N LEU A 83 -12.27 1.53 -14.65
CA LEU A 83 -11.62 0.22 -14.55
C LEU A 83 -11.18 -0.21 -15.95
N VAL A 84 -9.90 -0.48 -16.14
CA VAL A 84 -9.31 -0.87 -17.42
C VAL A 84 -8.38 -2.06 -17.25
N TYR A 85 -8.26 -2.91 -18.28
CA TYR A 85 -7.24 -3.95 -18.30
C TYR A 85 -5.88 -3.34 -18.70
N ASP A 86 -4.89 -3.47 -17.82
CA ASP A 86 -3.54 -2.99 -18.05
C ASP A 86 -2.60 -4.16 -18.44
N GLN A 87 -1.99 -4.06 -19.63
CA GLN A 87 -1.12 -5.10 -20.17
C GLN A 87 0.21 -5.24 -19.40
N ASP A 88 0.70 -4.15 -18.77
CA ASP A 88 1.97 -4.18 -18.04
C ASP A 88 1.87 -5.01 -16.76
N VAL A 89 0.68 -5.04 -16.13
CA VAL A 89 0.43 -5.84 -14.91
C VAL A 89 -0.49 -7.04 -15.16
N ARG A 90 -0.95 -7.25 -16.39
CA ARG A 90 -1.86 -8.32 -16.82
C ARG A 90 -3.11 -8.43 -15.96
N GLY A 91 -3.67 -7.28 -15.55
CA GLY A 91 -4.81 -7.23 -14.66
C GLY A 91 -5.60 -5.93 -14.78
N GLU A 92 -6.75 -5.88 -14.11
CA GLU A 92 -7.60 -4.69 -14.07
C GLU A 92 -7.10 -3.69 -13.05
N VAL A 93 -7.00 -2.43 -13.45
CA VAL A 93 -6.60 -1.30 -12.61
C VAL A 93 -7.54 -0.13 -12.82
N TYR A 94 -7.65 0.73 -11.81
CA TYR A 94 -8.37 1.99 -11.93
C TYR A 94 -7.45 3.09 -12.44
N VAL A 95 -7.92 3.86 -13.44
CA VAL A 95 -7.17 4.98 -14.03
C VAL A 95 -8.08 6.16 -14.31
N GLN A 96 -7.57 7.36 -14.14
CA GLN A 96 -8.21 8.58 -14.66
C GLN A 96 -7.53 8.96 -15.99
N ARG A 97 -8.32 9.32 -17.02
CA ARG A 97 -7.79 9.60 -18.37
C ARG A 97 -6.80 10.75 -18.37
N GLU A 98 -7.06 11.78 -17.55
CA GLU A 98 -6.20 12.95 -17.41
C GLU A 98 -4.84 12.64 -16.78
N TYR A 99 -4.77 11.55 -15.98
CA TYR A 99 -3.57 11.17 -15.23
C TYR A 99 -3.17 9.74 -15.55
N SER A 100 -2.97 9.46 -16.84
CA SER A 100 -2.80 8.11 -17.38
C SER A 100 -1.57 7.35 -16.89
N ASN A 101 -0.63 8.01 -16.21
CA ASN A 101 0.51 7.35 -15.56
C ASN A 101 0.20 6.92 -14.10
N ILE A 102 -0.96 7.32 -13.56
CA ILE A 102 -1.36 6.95 -12.20
C ILE A 102 -2.45 5.87 -12.28
N ARG A 103 -2.18 4.75 -11.67
CA ARG A 103 -3.07 3.58 -11.60
C ARG A 103 -3.25 3.16 -10.15
N PHE A 104 -4.45 2.72 -9.82
CA PHE A 104 -4.70 2.01 -8.57
C PHE A 104 -5.00 0.55 -8.88
N PHE A 105 -4.39 -0.34 -8.13
CA PHE A 105 -4.83 -1.72 -8.09
C PHE A 105 -6.27 -1.80 -7.54
N LYS A 106 -6.96 -2.90 -7.81
CA LYS A 106 -8.22 -3.20 -7.10
C LYS A 106 -7.92 -3.40 -5.61
N ASP A 107 -8.91 -3.27 -4.77
CA ASP A 107 -8.76 -3.46 -3.31
C ASP A 107 -8.18 -4.84 -2.95
N TRP A 108 -8.37 -5.85 -3.80
CA TRP A 108 -7.60 -7.09 -3.83
C TRP A 108 -7.52 -7.63 -5.25
N GLY A 109 -6.47 -8.41 -5.52
CA GLY A 109 -6.30 -9.02 -6.83
C GLY A 109 -4.93 -9.66 -7.01
N GLU A 110 -4.77 -10.32 -8.15
CA GLU A 110 -3.50 -10.88 -8.59
C GLU A 110 -3.02 -10.19 -9.87
N TYR A 111 -1.71 -9.99 -9.96
CA TYR A 111 -1.06 -9.22 -11.02
C TYR A 111 0.27 -9.85 -11.39
N TRP A 112 0.81 -9.46 -12.53
CA TRP A 112 2.14 -9.84 -12.98
C TRP A 112 2.99 -8.60 -13.18
N LEU A 113 4.05 -8.45 -12.39
CA LEU A 113 5.02 -7.36 -12.52
C LEU A 113 6.29 -7.89 -13.19
N GLY A 114 6.34 -7.80 -14.51
CA GLY A 114 7.36 -8.47 -15.30
C GLY A 114 7.23 -10.00 -15.22
N ILE A 115 8.17 -10.63 -14.47
CA ILE A 115 8.17 -12.08 -14.23
C ILE A 115 7.51 -12.49 -12.90
N TYR A 116 7.25 -11.53 -12.01
CA TYR A 116 6.76 -11.80 -10.65
C TYR A 116 5.24 -11.90 -10.61
N HIS A 117 4.73 -12.95 -10.00
CA HIS A 117 3.32 -13.11 -9.67
C HIS A 117 3.04 -12.47 -8.32
N VAL A 118 2.09 -11.55 -8.25
CA VAL A 118 1.89 -10.66 -7.10
C VAL A 118 0.44 -10.68 -6.65
N ALA A 119 0.21 -10.86 -5.33
CA ALA A 119 -1.06 -10.55 -4.70
C ALA A 119 -1.03 -9.12 -4.18
N VAL A 120 -2.14 -8.39 -4.32
CA VAL A 120 -2.30 -7.03 -3.79
C VAL A 120 -3.54 -6.97 -2.90
N ILE A 121 -3.44 -6.32 -1.73
CA ILE A 121 -4.55 -6.12 -0.80
C ILE A 121 -4.44 -4.73 -0.19
N GLY A 122 -5.41 -3.87 -0.46
CA GLY A 122 -5.46 -2.50 0.05
C GLY A 122 -6.34 -2.34 1.28
N GLY A 123 -6.11 -1.26 2.01
CA GLY A 123 -6.87 -0.83 3.17
C GLY A 123 -6.23 -1.14 4.51
N ALA A 124 -6.62 -0.36 5.50
CA ALA A 124 -6.24 -0.51 6.91
C ALA A 124 -7.21 0.29 7.79
N TYR A 125 -7.10 0.16 9.10
CA TYR A 125 -7.86 0.97 10.07
C TYR A 125 -7.12 2.26 10.41
N SER A 126 -7.83 3.39 10.45
CA SER A 126 -7.30 4.68 10.92
C SER A 126 -7.38 4.80 12.43
N VAL A 127 -6.26 4.66 13.13
CA VAL A 127 -6.20 4.81 14.61
C VAL A 127 -6.61 6.22 15.06
N ASP A 128 -6.52 7.22 14.20
CA ASP A 128 -6.92 8.61 14.43
C ASP A 128 -8.37 8.93 13.98
N LYS A 129 -9.16 7.90 13.60
CA LYS A 129 -10.56 8.01 13.18
C LYS A 129 -11.37 8.97 14.06
N TRP A 130 -11.42 8.69 15.35
CA TRP A 130 -12.22 9.47 16.28
C TRP A 130 -11.71 10.90 16.46
N TRP A 131 -10.41 11.12 16.43
CA TRP A 131 -9.84 12.47 16.43
C TRP A 131 -10.27 13.27 15.20
N ARG A 132 -10.26 12.68 14.02
CA ARG A 132 -10.70 13.30 12.76
C ARG A 132 -12.20 13.67 12.81
N LEU A 133 -13.02 12.74 13.27
CA LEU A 133 -14.47 12.93 13.41
C LEU A 133 -14.81 14.03 14.41
N GLN A 134 -14.24 13.98 15.61
CA GLN A 134 -14.52 14.95 16.69
C GLN A 134 -14.06 16.37 16.33
N ARG A 135 -12.97 16.52 15.61
CA ARG A 135 -12.46 17.81 15.15
C ARG A 135 -13.50 18.59 14.34
N VAL A 136 -14.41 17.93 13.65
CA VAL A 136 -15.48 18.56 12.86
C VAL A 136 -16.85 18.44 13.51
N GLY A 137 -16.91 18.06 14.78
CA GLY A 137 -18.13 18.03 15.59
C GLY A 137 -18.94 16.74 15.53
N VAL A 138 -18.43 15.69 14.88
CA VAL A 138 -19.08 14.36 14.88
C VAL A 138 -18.82 13.66 16.20
N GLN A 139 -19.92 13.24 16.90
CA GLN A 139 -19.85 12.63 18.23
C GLN A 139 -20.17 11.13 18.24
N SER A 140 -20.84 10.64 17.20
CA SER A 140 -21.25 9.23 17.09
C SER A 140 -21.51 8.83 15.64
N GLU A 141 -21.67 7.55 15.41
CA GLU A 141 -22.01 6.99 14.09
C GLU A 141 -23.42 7.41 13.58
N ALA A 142 -24.29 7.85 14.49
CA ALA A 142 -25.61 8.37 14.12
C ALA A 142 -25.57 9.82 13.63
N ASP A 143 -24.42 10.50 13.70
CA ASP A 143 -24.27 11.86 13.23
C ASP A 143 -24.34 11.89 11.69
N LYS A 144 -25.05 12.91 11.15
CA LYS A 144 -25.23 13.09 9.69
C LYS A 144 -23.92 13.25 8.93
N ASP A 145 -22.88 13.75 9.59
CA ASP A 145 -21.57 14.02 8.99
C ASP A 145 -20.59 12.84 9.19
N TYR A 146 -20.99 11.76 9.89
CA TYR A 146 -20.15 10.61 10.12
C TYR A 146 -19.58 10.02 8.82
N ASN A 147 -20.42 9.79 7.83
CA ASN A 147 -20.06 9.24 6.53
C ASN A 147 -19.75 10.31 5.48
N HIS A 148 -19.04 11.39 5.86
CA HIS A 148 -18.75 12.51 4.95
C HIS A 148 -17.24 12.76 4.81
N PRO A 149 -16.49 11.98 3.99
CA PRO A 149 -15.02 12.02 3.90
C PRO A 149 -14.44 13.41 3.63
N LYS A 150 -15.05 14.19 2.72
CA LYS A 150 -14.58 15.56 2.41
C LYS A 150 -14.58 16.50 3.62
N LYS A 151 -15.39 16.20 4.63
CA LYS A 151 -15.52 17.01 5.85
C LYS A 151 -14.65 16.45 6.97
N THR A 152 -14.70 15.15 7.15
CA THR A 152 -14.03 14.45 8.25
C THR A 152 -12.56 14.16 7.96
N GLY A 153 -12.21 13.93 6.70
CA GLY A 153 -10.91 13.38 6.32
C GLY A 153 -10.72 11.91 6.71
N TRP A 154 -11.83 11.22 7.06
CA TRP A 154 -11.88 9.80 7.33
C TRP A 154 -12.79 9.10 6.32
N PHE A 155 -12.41 7.91 5.89
CA PHE A 155 -13.12 7.16 4.85
C PHE A 155 -13.82 5.94 5.46
N PRO A 156 -15.18 5.89 5.48
CA PRO A 156 -15.93 4.82 6.15
C PRO A 156 -15.64 3.41 5.66
N ASN A 157 -15.15 3.30 4.42
CA ASN A 157 -14.80 2.05 3.77
C ASN A 157 -13.28 1.85 3.66
N GLU A 158 -12.51 2.39 4.62
CA GLU A 158 -11.05 2.29 4.65
C GLU A 158 -10.55 0.85 4.76
N GLN A 159 -11.25 -0.01 5.49
CA GLN A 159 -11.00 -1.44 5.55
C GLN A 159 -11.86 -2.21 4.55
N LEU A 160 -11.52 -3.45 4.25
CA LEU A 160 -12.41 -4.38 3.58
C LEU A 160 -13.51 -4.82 4.56
N SER A 161 -14.74 -4.94 4.06
CA SER A 161 -15.82 -5.57 4.82
C SER A 161 -15.59 -7.08 4.94
N GLU A 162 -16.27 -7.74 5.89
CA GLU A 162 -16.21 -9.20 6.05
C GLU A 162 -16.56 -9.95 4.76
N LYS A 163 -17.52 -9.44 3.99
CA LYS A 163 -17.90 -10.01 2.69
C LYS A 163 -16.78 -9.87 1.67
N GLU A 164 -16.10 -8.72 1.62
CA GLU A 164 -14.96 -8.48 0.72
C GLU A 164 -13.78 -9.35 1.13
N MET A 165 -13.48 -9.48 2.42
CA MET A 165 -12.44 -10.37 2.95
C MET A 165 -12.70 -11.84 2.59
N ALA A 166 -13.95 -12.30 2.70
CA ALA A 166 -14.34 -13.65 2.32
C ALA A 166 -14.17 -13.89 0.81
N GLN A 167 -14.54 -12.91 -0.03
CA GLN A 167 -14.36 -12.99 -1.47
C GLN A 167 -12.87 -12.96 -1.85
N ALA A 168 -12.09 -12.06 -1.26
CA ALA A 168 -10.64 -11.98 -1.46
C ALA A 168 -9.95 -13.31 -1.08
N THR A 169 -10.38 -13.93 0.02
CA THR A 169 -9.88 -15.27 0.40
C THR A 169 -10.20 -16.29 -0.68
N ALA A 170 -11.44 -16.32 -1.18
CA ALA A 170 -11.85 -17.28 -2.23
C ALA A 170 -11.06 -17.07 -3.53
N ASP A 171 -10.75 -15.84 -3.88
CA ASP A 171 -10.03 -15.47 -5.09
C ASP A 171 -8.52 -15.80 -4.99
N LEU A 172 -7.92 -15.75 -3.80
CA LEU A 172 -6.48 -15.88 -3.61
C LEU A 172 -6.03 -17.23 -3.04
N ILE A 173 -6.92 -17.96 -2.37
CA ILE A 173 -6.60 -19.25 -1.72
C ILE A 173 -5.96 -20.26 -2.66
N ASN A 174 -5.00 -21.04 -2.15
CA ASN A 174 -4.25 -22.08 -2.88
C ASN A 174 -3.47 -21.55 -4.10
N LYS A 175 -3.17 -20.27 -4.15
CA LYS A 175 -2.27 -19.68 -5.15
C LYS A 175 -0.89 -19.39 -4.53
N SER A 176 0.12 -19.35 -5.41
CA SER A 176 1.50 -19.03 -5.07
C SER A 176 1.86 -17.67 -5.63
N PHE A 177 2.51 -16.84 -4.82
CA PHE A 177 2.94 -15.49 -5.17
C PHE A 177 4.41 -15.28 -4.88
N ASP A 178 5.11 -14.62 -5.78
CA ASP A 178 6.48 -14.15 -5.53
C ASP A 178 6.48 -13.01 -4.51
N PHE A 179 5.47 -12.14 -4.61
CA PHE A 179 5.26 -11.03 -3.68
C PHE A 179 3.81 -10.92 -3.23
N VAL A 180 3.62 -10.49 -2.00
CA VAL A 180 2.33 -10.00 -1.50
C VAL A 180 2.52 -8.54 -1.08
N PHE A 181 1.72 -7.65 -1.65
CA PHE A 181 1.70 -6.23 -1.30
C PHE A 181 0.43 -5.91 -0.54
N THR A 182 0.60 -5.38 0.67
CA THR A 182 -0.54 -4.92 1.46
C THR A 182 -0.29 -3.51 1.97
N HIS A 183 -1.34 -2.80 2.39
CA HIS A 183 -1.13 -1.54 3.10
C HIS A 183 -0.81 -1.82 4.57
N THR A 184 -1.68 -2.51 5.31
CA THR A 184 -1.37 -3.03 6.66
C THR A 184 -0.79 -4.45 6.59
N CYS A 185 -0.51 -5.08 7.72
CA CYS A 185 0.10 -6.41 7.80
C CYS A 185 -0.75 -7.40 8.61
N PRO A 186 -0.47 -8.71 8.53
CA PRO A 186 -0.98 -9.69 9.47
C PRO A 186 -0.78 -9.29 10.94
N LYS A 187 -1.75 -9.63 11.81
CA LYS A 187 -1.77 -9.22 13.21
C LYS A 187 -0.49 -9.58 13.97
N ASP A 188 0.04 -10.77 13.73
CA ASP A 188 1.26 -11.27 14.38
C ASP A 188 2.52 -10.47 13.99
N TRP A 189 2.44 -9.66 12.93
CA TRP A 189 3.58 -8.88 12.40
C TRP A 189 3.45 -7.38 12.72
N GLN A 190 2.39 -6.98 13.41
CA GLN A 190 2.24 -5.58 13.76
C GLN A 190 3.42 -5.09 14.59
N PRO A 191 4.05 -3.98 14.22
CA PRO A 191 5.18 -3.39 14.94
C PRO A 191 4.68 -2.68 16.20
N THR A 192 4.35 -3.46 17.24
CA THR A 192 3.73 -2.94 18.48
C THR A 192 4.60 -1.93 19.23
N ASP A 193 5.90 -1.96 19.00
CA ASP A 193 6.86 -0.98 19.51
C ASP A 193 6.74 0.42 18.87
N LEU A 194 6.05 0.52 17.73
CA LEU A 194 5.74 1.79 17.05
C LEU A 194 4.37 2.36 17.43
N PHE A 195 3.60 1.65 18.23
CA PHE A 195 2.26 2.10 18.60
C PHE A 195 2.32 3.33 19.50
N LEU A 196 1.43 4.29 19.22
CA LEU A 196 1.35 5.52 19.99
C LEU A 196 0.73 5.26 21.38
N ASP A 197 1.40 5.65 22.45
CA ASP A 197 0.92 5.51 23.83
C ASP A 197 -0.43 6.21 24.06
N SER A 198 -0.74 7.23 23.27
CA SER A 198 -1.98 7.99 23.34
C SER A 198 -3.20 7.26 22.76
N ILE A 199 -2.98 6.16 22.04
CA ILE A 199 -4.04 5.36 21.40
C ILE A 199 -4.42 4.17 22.28
N ASN A 200 -5.69 4.10 22.66
CA ASN A 200 -6.23 2.92 23.34
C ASN A 200 -6.31 1.75 22.34
N GLN A 201 -5.36 0.85 22.42
CA GLN A 201 -5.26 -0.29 21.50
C GLN A 201 -6.46 -1.26 21.58
N SER A 202 -7.18 -1.30 22.70
CA SER A 202 -8.39 -2.13 22.83
C SER A 202 -9.58 -1.58 22.02
N ALA A 203 -9.51 -0.33 21.57
CA ALA A 203 -10.53 0.32 20.75
C ALA A 203 -10.17 0.33 19.23
N VAL A 204 -9.01 -0.20 18.88
CA VAL A 204 -8.56 -0.31 17.47
C VAL A 204 -9.24 -1.51 16.84
N ASP A 205 -9.87 -1.31 15.69
CA ASP A 205 -10.45 -2.40 14.90
C ASP A 205 -9.35 -3.11 14.11
N ASN A 206 -8.97 -4.29 14.58
CA ASN A 206 -7.96 -5.14 13.95
C ASN A 206 -8.57 -6.22 13.04
N SER A 207 -9.80 -6.07 12.59
CA SER A 207 -10.50 -7.11 11.80
C SER A 207 -9.72 -7.48 10.55
N MET A 208 -9.12 -6.50 9.90
CA MET A 208 -8.34 -6.71 8.68
C MET A 208 -7.01 -7.42 8.95
N GLU A 209 -6.28 -7.04 9.99
CA GLU A 209 -5.03 -7.67 10.38
C GLU A 209 -5.23 -9.12 10.83
N LEU A 210 -6.30 -9.40 11.59
CA LEU A 210 -6.69 -10.76 12.01
C LEU A 210 -7.10 -11.61 10.79
N TRP A 211 -7.78 -11.03 9.82
CA TRP A 211 -8.09 -11.71 8.57
C TRP A 211 -6.81 -12.01 7.77
N LEU A 212 -5.88 -11.06 7.67
CA LEU A 212 -4.59 -11.26 7.00
C LEU A 212 -3.78 -12.39 7.67
N ASP A 213 -3.84 -12.52 9.01
CA ASP A 213 -3.24 -13.68 9.70
C ASP A 213 -3.83 -15.00 9.22
N THR A 214 -5.13 -15.03 8.99
CA THR A 214 -5.79 -16.24 8.45
C THR A 214 -5.42 -16.47 6.99
N LEU A 215 -5.28 -15.41 6.19
CA LEU A 215 -5.00 -15.51 4.77
C LEU A 215 -3.56 -15.93 4.51
N LYS A 216 -2.57 -15.43 5.28
CA LYS A 216 -1.15 -15.77 5.11
C LYS A 216 -0.86 -17.27 5.18
N ASP A 217 -1.71 -18.01 5.91
CA ASP A 217 -1.59 -19.46 6.06
C ASP A 217 -2.34 -20.25 4.97
N LYS A 218 -3.08 -19.56 4.10
CA LYS A 218 -3.89 -20.16 3.04
C LYS A 218 -3.37 -19.91 1.63
N ILE A 219 -2.44 -19.02 1.49
CA ILE A 219 -1.73 -18.73 0.25
C ILE A 219 -0.27 -19.10 0.39
N ASP A 220 0.36 -19.42 -0.74
CA ASP A 220 1.81 -19.63 -0.78
C ASP A 220 2.47 -18.33 -1.22
N TRP A 221 3.49 -17.84 -0.50
CA TRP A 221 4.13 -16.56 -0.78
C TRP A 221 5.63 -16.59 -0.44
N ASN A 222 6.43 -15.85 -1.23
CA ASN A 222 7.86 -15.77 -1.01
C ASN A 222 8.25 -14.51 -0.22
N ILE A 223 7.70 -13.33 -0.56
CA ILE A 223 8.06 -12.06 0.05
C ILE A 223 6.80 -11.23 0.30
N TRP A 224 6.69 -10.63 1.49
CA TRP A 224 5.57 -9.78 1.87
C TRP A 224 6.03 -8.38 2.19
N LEU A 225 5.51 -7.38 1.45
CA LEU A 225 5.86 -5.97 1.60
C LEU A 225 4.63 -5.17 2.01
N PHE A 226 4.76 -4.27 3.00
CA PHE A 226 3.66 -3.46 3.49
C PHE A 226 4.10 -2.05 3.94
N GLY A 227 3.15 -1.12 4.08
CA GLY A 227 3.34 0.27 4.52
C GLY A 227 2.72 0.56 5.89
N HIS A 228 1.92 1.63 5.99
CA HIS A 228 1.03 2.00 7.08
C HIS A 228 1.69 2.48 8.39
N TYR A 229 2.75 1.84 8.88
CA TYR A 229 3.34 2.15 10.19
C TYR A 229 4.49 3.16 10.12
N HIS A 230 4.71 3.78 8.97
CA HIS A 230 5.67 4.86 8.72
C HIS A 230 7.10 4.57 9.18
N ARG A 231 7.59 3.38 8.87
CA ARG A 231 8.95 2.95 9.16
C ARG A 231 9.51 2.09 8.03
N ASP A 232 10.80 2.24 7.74
CA ASP A 232 11.55 1.33 6.89
C ASP A 232 12.19 0.30 7.81
N ARG A 233 11.79 -0.98 7.70
CA ARG A 233 12.24 -2.02 8.60
C ARG A 233 12.03 -3.44 8.04
N LEU A 234 12.99 -4.31 8.32
CA LEU A 234 12.81 -5.74 8.21
C LEU A 234 12.07 -6.24 9.47
N GLU A 235 10.85 -6.74 9.32
CA GLU A 235 10.06 -7.26 10.45
C GLU A 235 10.49 -8.68 10.82
N ARG A 236 10.74 -9.50 9.83
CA ARG A 236 11.22 -10.87 9.93
C ARG A 236 11.73 -11.33 8.56
N PRO A 237 12.36 -12.52 8.43
CA PRO A 237 12.72 -13.03 7.13
C PRO A 237 11.57 -12.99 6.15
N HIS A 238 11.82 -12.46 4.94
CA HIS A 238 10.86 -12.28 3.85
C HIS A 238 9.72 -11.30 4.09
N VAL A 239 9.72 -10.53 5.20
CA VAL A 239 8.66 -9.57 5.53
C VAL A 239 9.26 -8.20 5.80
N GLU A 240 8.99 -7.24 4.92
CA GLU A 240 9.57 -5.90 4.97
C GLU A 240 8.50 -4.82 5.02
N GLN A 241 8.73 -3.84 5.87
CA GLN A 241 7.93 -2.62 5.98
C GLN A 241 8.64 -1.47 5.28
N TYR A 242 7.88 -0.71 4.49
CA TYR A 242 8.36 0.43 3.72
C TYR A 242 7.68 1.73 4.12
N PHE A 243 8.46 2.80 4.12
CA PHE A 243 7.98 4.18 4.27
C PHE A 243 8.72 5.14 3.32
N ASN A 244 9.97 5.49 3.64
CA ASN A 244 10.77 6.43 2.85
C ASN A 244 11.69 5.76 1.84
N ASP A 245 12.12 4.55 2.11
CA ASP A 245 13.01 3.81 1.21
C ASP A 245 12.30 3.47 -0.10
N ILE A 246 13.08 3.42 -1.16
CA ILE A 246 12.65 2.97 -2.49
C ILE A 246 13.61 1.90 -2.96
N GLU A 247 13.08 0.75 -3.37
CA GLU A 247 13.88 -0.39 -3.79
C GLU A 247 13.33 -1.08 -5.04
N ASP A 248 14.24 -1.71 -5.81
CA ASP A 248 13.89 -2.50 -7.00
C ASP A 248 13.47 -3.93 -6.60
N LEU A 249 12.31 -4.39 -7.08
CA LEU A 249 11.81 -5.73 -6.78
C LEU A 249 12.78 -6.86 -7.15
N ASN A 250 13.58 -6.68 -8.23
CA ASN A 250 14.61 -7.66 -8.59
C ASN A 250 15.72 -7.73 -7.53
N ILE A 251 16.06 -6.60 -6.91
CA ILE A 251 17.07 -6.56 -5.85
C ILE A 251 16.51 -7.27 -4.62
N ILE A 252 15.31 -6.93 -4.20
CA ILE A 252 14.63 -7.56 -3.05
C ILE A 252 14.54 -9.08 -3.26
N TYR A 253 14.04 -9.52 -4.42
CA TYR A 253 13.87 -10.95 -4.72
C TYR A 253 15.20 -11.72 -4.69
N LYS A 254 16.24 -11.18 -5.34
CA LYS A 254 17.57 -11.80 -5.36
C LYS A 254 18.21 -11.88 -3.97
N THR A 255 17.95 -10.89 -3.14
CA THR A 255 18.44 -10.84 -1.77
C THR A 255 17.83 -11.94 -0.92
N TRP A 256 16.51 -12.09 -0.94
CA TRP A 256 15.86 -13.14 -0.18
C TRP A 256 16.19 -14.52 -0.70
N LYS A 257 16.27 -14.71 -2.02
CA LYS A 257 16.74 -15.97 -2.61
C LYS A 257 18.14 -16.34 -2.15
N LYS A 258 19.06 -15.36 -2.11
CA LYS A 258 20.42 -15.59 -1.60
C LYS A 258 20.42 -15.91 -0.11
N TYR A 259 19.57 -15.28 0.69
CA TYR A 259 19.38 -15.60 2.10
C TYR A 259 18.95 -17.05 2.30
N ASP A 260 17.99 -17.54 1.51
CA ASP A 260 17.53 -18.93 1.58
C ASP A 260 18.65 -19.94 1.28
N GLU A 261 19.54 -19.58 0.35
CA GLU A 261 20.67 -20.43 -0.03
C GLU A 261 21.82 -20.40 1.00
N THR A 262 22.05 -19.30 1.69
CA THR A 262 23.27 -19.06 2.48
C THR A 262 23.04 -18.85 3.97
N GLY A 263 21.82 -18.50 4.38
CA GLY A 263 21.49 -18.08 5.75
C GLY A 263 22.08 -16.70 6.12
N HIS A 264 22.63 -15.96 5.13
CA HIS A 264 23.25 -14.65 5.38
C HIS A 264 22.52 -13.53 4.60
N LEU A 265 22.10 -12.48 5.32
CA LEU A 265 21.65 -11.22 4.72
C LEU A 265 22.88 -10.37 4.38
N ASP A 266 22.91 -9.84 3.17
CA ASP A 266 23.97 -8.92 2.78
C ASP A 266 23.86 -7.61 3.57
N TRP A 267 25.03 -6.99 3.87
CA TRP A 267 25.18 -5.83 4.74
C TRP A 267 24.33 -4.59 4.35
N TRP A 268 23.91 -4.47 3.11
CA TRP A 268 23.11 -3.32 2.63
C TRP A 268 21.62 -3.41 3.02
N LEU A 269 21.09 -4.58 3.37
CA LEU A 269 19.80 -4.71 4.07
C LEU A 269 19.89 -4.21 5.52
N GLN A 270 21.10 -4.07 6.06
CA GLN A 270 21.36 -3.52 7.39
C GLN A 270 21.34 -1.97 7.40
N LYS A 271 20.95 -1.30 6.33
CA LYS A 271 20.86 0.17 6.26
C LYS A 271 19.80 0.76 7.19
N SER A 272 18.90 -0.03 7.71
CA SER A 272 18.02 0.41 8.79
C SER A 272 18.80 0.38 10.12
N PRO A 273 19.07 1.54 10.77
CA PRO A 273 19.89 1.58 12.00
C PRO A 273 19.24 0.92 13.22
N ASN A 274 18.11 0.23 13.05
CA ASN A 274 17.35 -0.45 14.09
C ASN A 274 17.13 -1.95 13.79
N PHE A 275 18.13 -2.61 13.22
CA PHE A 275 18.11 -4.06 13.08
C PHE A 275 18.30 -4.70 14.46
N TYR A 276 17.25 -4.96 15.19
CA TYR A 276 17.26 -5.83 16.36
C TYR A 276 16.75 -7.20 15.97
N MET A 277 17.70 -8.15 15.78
CA MET A 277 17.37 -9.56 15.97
C MET A 277 17.18 -9.79 17.48
N THR A 278 15.98 -10.06 17.89
CA THR A 278 15.68 -10.69 19.18
C THR A 278 15.33 -12.15 18.94
#